data_b3d21882238cac0034ddd5da7d737a82
#
_entry.id   b3d21882238cac0034ddd5da7d737a82
#
_cell.length_a   1.000
_cell.length_b   1.000
_cell.length_c   1.000
_cell.angle_alpha   90.00
_cell.angle_beta   90.00
_cell.angle_gamma   90.00
#
_symmetry.space_group_name_H-M   'P 1'
#
loop_
_entity.id
_entity.type
_entity.pdbx_description
1 polymer ?
#
loop_
_entity_poly.entity_id
_entity_poly.type
_entity_poly.pdbx_seq_one_letter_code
_entity_poly.pdbx_strand_id
1 'polypeptide(L)'
;VISASVAKETTEATRARGYSIFYMMVNIGAFTGKTVIDPLRNMIGDQAYIYINYFSGFMTLIALLAVFFLYKSTHTVGEGKSMREIGQGFLRIVTNWRLLILILIITGFWMVQHQLYATMPKYVIRMAGETAKPGWIANVNPFVVVCCVSFVTRWMAKRSAITSMNIGMFLIPVSALLMAC
;
A
#
# COMPACT_ATOMS: atom_id res chain seq x y z
N VAL A 1 1.80 11.15 4.99
CA VAL A 1 2.63 11.52 6.15
C VAL A 1 3.75 10.50 6.34
N ILE A 2 3.48 9.20 6.54
CA ILE A 2 4.49 8.18 6.86
C ILE A 2 5.55 8.03 5.75
N SER A 3 5.16 8.00 4.48
CA SER A 3 6.11 7.93 3.36
C SER A 3 7.01 9.17 3.27
N ALA A 4 6.51 10.34 3.64
CA ALA A 4 7.31 11.56 3.73
C ALA A 4 8.31 11.49 4.88
N SER A 5 7.97 10.85 6.02
CA SER A 5 8.90 10.62 7.11
C SER A 5 10.06 9.70 6.67
N VAL A 6 9.77 8.61 5.93
CA VAL A 6 10.83 7.76 5.36
C VAL A 6 11.77 8.55 4.45
N ALA A 7 11.23 9.47 3.64
CA ALA A 7 12.05 10.32 2.77
C ALA A 7 12.96 11.27 3.56
N LYS A 8 12.51 11.78 4.71
CA LYS A 8 13.28 12.68 5.58
C LYS A 8 14.37 11.96 6.36
N GLU A 9 14.09 10.74 6.80
CA GLU A 9 15.03 9.93 7.61
C GLU A 9 16.03 9.14 6.75
N THR A 10 15.96 9.24 5.41
CA THR A 10 16.86 8.54 4.48
C THR A 10 17.63 9.50 3.60
N THR A 11 18.89 9.18 3.35
CA THR A 11 19.72 9.90 2.37
C THR A 11 19.38 9.44 0.95
N GLU A 12 19.80 10.16 -0.09
CA GLU A 12 19.57 9.77 -1.48
C GLU A 12 20.10 8.37 -1.80
N ALA A 13 21.24 8.01 -1.25
CA ALA A 13 21.86 6.69 -1.44
C ALA A 13 21.06 5.55 -0.75
N THR A 14 20.41 5.82 0.38
CA THR A 14 19.70 4.81 1.17
C THR A 14 18.19 4.84 0.97
N ARG A 15 17.67 5.84 0.25
CA ARG A 15 16.24 6.09 0.06
C ARG A 15 15.48 4.90 -0.53
N ALA A 16 16.01 4.30 -1.59
CA ALA A 16 15.38 3.13 -2.22
C ALA A 16 15.28 1.95 -1.24
N ARG A 17 16.31 1.72 -0.44
CA ARG A 17 16.32 0.68 0.59
C ARG A 17 15.34 0.99 1.72
N GLY A 18 15.26 2.25 2.17
CA GLY A 18 14.32 2.70 3.18
C GLY A 18 12.86 2.46 2.75
N TYR A 19 12.53 2.84 1.53
CA TYR A 19 11.19 2.56 0.98
C TYR A 19 10.91 1.07 0.80
N SER A 20 11.90 0.26 0.41
CA SER A 20 11.75 -1.19 0.30
C SER A 20 11.40 -1.83 1.65
N ILE A 21 12.11 -1.45 2.72
CA ILE A 21 11.83 -1.92 4.08
C ILE A 21 10.44 -1.45 4.53
N PHE A 22 10.11 -0.18 4.32
CA PHE A 22 8.79 0.36 4.64
C PHE A 22 7.67 -0.42 3.95
N TYR A 23 7.81 -0.67 2.65
CA TYR A 23 6.83 -1.44 1.88
C TYR A 23 6.72 -2.89 2.35
N MET A 24 7.82 -3.51 2.70
CA MET A 24 7.86 -4.85 3.27
C MET A 24 7.08 -4.91 4.60
N MET A 25 7.28 -3.94 5.49
CA MET A 25 6.56 -3.87 6.78
C MET A 25 5.05 -3.65 6.60
N VAL A 26 4.65 -2.79 5.65
CA VAL A 26 3.23 -2.61 5.30
C VAL A 26 2.61 -3.92 4.82
N ASN A 27 3.32 -4.70 4.01
CA ASN A 27 2.82 -5.97 3.49
C ASN A 27 2.83 -7.09 4.55
N ILE A 28 3.78 -7.10 5.48
CA ILE A 28 3.73 -7.99 6.65
C ILE A 28 2.47 -7.71 7.48
N GLY A 29 2.20 -6.43 7.76
CA GLY A 29 0.97 -6.03 8.45
C GLY A 29 -0.30 -6.43 7.71
N ALA A 30 -0.35 -6.21 6.39
CA ALA A 30 -1.47 -6.60 5.56
C ALA A 30 -1.67 -8.12 5.52
N PHE A 31 -0.60 -8.89 5.42
CA PHE A 31 -0.63 -10.35 5.45
C PHE A 31 -1.17 -10.86 6.80
N THR A 32 -0.62 -10.38 7.90
CA THR A 32 -1.04 -10.77 9.26
C THR A 32 -2.50 -10.41 9.51
N GLY A 33 -2.91 -9.18 9.17
CA GLY A 33 -4.28 -8.73 9.35
C GLY A 33 -5.30 -9.57 8.57
N LYS A 34 -5.03 -9.85 7.29
CA LYS A 34 -5.93 -10.66 6.46
C LYS A 34 -5.98 -12.12 6.88
N THR A 35 -4.89 -12.67 7.42
CA THR A 35 -4.84 -14.06 7.90
C THR A 35 -5.81 -14.30 9.07
N VAL A 36 -6.08 -13.29 9.87
CA VAL A 36 -7.00 -13.37 11.02
C VAL A 36 -8.48 -13.34 10.60
N ILE A 37 -8.81 -12.74 9.46
CA ILE A 37 -10.20 -12.49 9.04
C ILE A 37 -10.98 -13.79 8.80
N ASP A 38 -10.45 -14.69 7.97
CA ASP A 38 -11.16 -15.92 7.60
C ASP A 38 -11.37 -16.88 8.79
N PRO A 39 -10.37 -17.17 9.65
CA PRO A 39 -10.59 -17.93 10.87
C PRO A 39 -11.64 -17.31 11.80
N LEU A 40 -11.59 -15.99 11.99
CA LEU A 40 -12.52 -15.30 12.88
C LEU A 40 -13.96 -15.37 12.33
N ARG A 41 -14.12 -15.22 11.02
CA ARG A 41 -15.43 -15.37 10.35
C ARG A 41 -15.98 -16.79 10.49
N ASN A 42 -15.13 -17.81 10.33
CA ASN A 42 -15.54 -19.21 10.47
C ASN A 42 -15.94 -19.59 11.91
N MET A 43 -15.33 -18.95 12.92
CA MET A 43 -15.62 -19.23 14.33
C MET A 43 -16.86 -18.53 14.85
N ILE A 44 -17.16 -17.32 14.39
CA ILE A 44 -18.16 -16.41 15.00
C ILE A 44 -19.36 -16.17 14.05
N GLY A 45 -19.24 -16.53 12.76
CA GLY A 45 -20.30 -16.29 11.78
C GLY A 45 -20.50 -14.82 11.45
N ASP A 46 -21.76 -14.38 11.29
CA ASP A 46 -22.09 -13.03 10.82
C ASP A 46 -21.64 -11.91 11.77
N GLN A 47 -21.48 -12.19 13.06
CA GLN A 47 -20.97 -11.22 14.03
C GLN A 47 -19.46 -10.98 13.93
N ALA A 48 -18.75 -11.77 13.13
CA ALA A 48 -17.31 -11.63 12.95
C ALA A 48 -16.88 -10.23 12.50
N TYR A 49 -17.72 -9.54 11.73
CA TYR A 49 -17.42 -8.17 11.27
C TYR A 49 -17.28 -7.17 12.42
N ILE A 50 -18.05 -7.33 13.50
CA ILE A 50 -17.96 -6.49 14.70
C ILE A 50 -16.60 -6.73 15.38
N TYR A 51 -16.22 -7.99 15.56
CA TYR A 51 -14.96 -8.36 16.20
C TYR A 51 -13.73 -7.97 15.35
N ILE A 52 -13.84 -8.05 14.02
CA ILE A 52 -12.79 -7.56 13.09
C ILE A 52 -12.60 -6.05 13.28
N ASN A 53 -13.68 -5.27 13.44
CA ASN A 53 -13.57 -3.84 13.69
C ASN A 53 -12.93 -3.54 15.06
N TYR A 54 -13.30 -4.27 16.12
CA TYR A 54 -12.63 -4.14 17.42
C TYR A 54 -11.15 -4.50 17.35
N PHE A 55 -10.82 -5.59 16.68
CA PHE A 55 -9.42 -5.99 16.44
C PHE A 55 -8.64 -4.90 15.70
N SER A 56 -9.21 -4.36 14.63
CA SER A 56 -8.60 -3.27 13.86
C SER A 56 -8.41 -2.01 14.72
N GLY A 57 -9.42 -1.63 15.51
CA GLY A 57 -9.35 -0.50 16.44
C GLY A 57 -8.26 -0.70 17.49
N PHE A 58 -8.18 -1.89 18.07
CA PHE A 58 -7.15 -2.23 19.05
C PHE A 58 -5.73 -2.17 18.47
N MET A 59 -5.52 -2.72 17.28
CA MET A 59 -4.23 -2.65 16.57
C MET A 59 -3.84 -1.20 16.22
N THR A 60 -4.83 -0.38 15.85
CA THR A 60 -4.60 1.05 15.59
C THR A 60 -4.20 1.78 16.87
N LEU A 61 -4.81 1.45 18.02
CA LEU A 61 -4.44 2.01 19.32
C LEU A 61 -2.99 1.64 19.69
N ILE A 62 -2.61 0.37 19.50
CA ILE A 62 -1.22 -0.07 19.74
C ILE A 62 -0.26 0.71 18.83
N ALA A 63 -0.58 0.88 17.55
CA ALA A 63 0.24 1.65 16.62
C ALA A 63 0.36 3.12 17.05
N LEU A 64 -0.72 3.74 17.52
CA LEU A 64 -0.72 5.10 18.06
C LEU A 64 0.21 5.22 19.27
N LEU A 65 0.10 4.30 20.23
CA LEU A 65 0.95 4.27 21.41
C LEU A 65 2.43 4.04 21.04
N ALA A 66 2.69 3.13 20.10
CA ALA A 66 4.03 2.90 19.60
C ALA A 66 4.64 4.16 18.98
N VAL A 67 3.89 4.88 18.15
CA VAL A 67 4.35 6.14 17.56
C VAL A 67 4.57 7.19 18.66
N PHE A 68 3.66 7.31 19.61
CA PHE A 68 3.76 8.30 20.67
C PHE A 68 4.98 8.08 21.58
N PHE A 69 5.26 6.84 21.95
CA PHE A 69 6.35 6.55 22.89
C PHE A 69 7.71 6.28 22.22
N LEU A 70 7.71 5.70 21.02
CA LEU A 70 8.95 5.24 20.37
C LEU A 70 9.44 6.20 19.29
N TYR A 71 8.53 6.93 18.63
CA TYR A 71 8.93 7.83 17.54
C TYR A 71 9.40 9.18 18.09
N LYS A 72 10.69 9.42 18.01
CA LYS A 72 11.29 10.75 18.26
C LYS A 72 11.69 11.34 16.91
N SER A 73 11.02 12.41 16.49
CA SER A 73 11.43 13.14 15.29
C SER A 73 12.78 13.81 15.52
N THR A 74 13.77 13.48 14.71
CA THR A 74 15.08 14.13 14.71
C THR A 74 15.07 15.49 14.00
N HIS A 75 14.03 15.75 13.23
CA HIS A 75 13.86 17.02 12.53
C HIS A 75 12.98 17.95 13.35
N THR A 76 13.46 19.17 13.56
CA THR A 76 12.67 20.27 14.11
C THR A 76 11.38 20.44 13.33
N VAL A 77 10.28 20.60 14.04
CA VAL A 77 8.99 20.93 13.43
C VAL A 77 9.21 22.21 12.62
N GLY A 78 9.17 22.08 11.29
CA GLY A 78 9.23 23.26 10.43
C GLY A 78 8.05 24.17 10.76
N GLU A 79 8.27 25.48 10.68
CA GLU A 79 7.20 26.47 10.81
C GLU A 79 6.03 26.07 9.91
N GLY A 80 4.84 25.96 10.47
CA GLY A 80 3.65 25.57 9.74
C GLY A 80 3.45 26.49 8.53
N LYS A 81 3.36 25.91 7.34
CA LYS A 81 3.11 26.70 6.13
C LYS A 81 1.80 27.46 6.26
N SER A 82 1.82 28.74 5.94
CA SER A 82 0.62 29.57 5.87
C SER A 82 -0.37 29.00 4.85
N MET A 83 -1.66 29.14 5.09
CA MET A 83 -2.72 28.73 4.13
C MET A 83 -2.49 29.32 2.73
N ARG A 84 -1.92 30.51 2.65
CA ARG A 84 -1.54 31.15 1.38
C ARG A 84 -0.42 30.38 0.67
N GLU A 85 0.58 29.91 1.38
CA GLU A 85 1.68 29.10 0.82
C GLU A 85 1.20 27.72 0.38
N ILE A 86 0.27 27.12 1.13
CA ILE A 86 -0.39 25.86 0.74
C ILE A 86 -1.17 26.06 -0.56
N GLY A 87 -1.96 27.14 -0.66
CA GLY A 87 -2.71 27.49 -1.87
C GLY A 87 -1.81 27.75 -3.08
N GLN A 88 -0.72 28.48 -2.90
CA GLN A 88 0.28 28.70 -3.95
C GLN A 88 0.97 27.39 -4.39
N GLY A 89 1.28 26.50 -3.42
CA GLY A 89 1.82 25.17 -3.73
C GLY A 89 0.86 24.35 -4.55
N PHE A 90 -0.43 24.36 -4.22
CA PHE A 90 -1.48 23.68 -4.98
C PHE A 90 -1.61 24.24 -6.39
N LEU A 91 -1.65 25.55 -6.54
CA LEU A 91 -1.69 26.20 -7.87
C LEU A 91 -0.48 25.80 -8.73
N ARG A 92 0.73 25.74 -8.17
CA ARG A 92 1.93 25.28 -8.89
C ARG A 92 1.79 23.85 -9.40
N ILE A 93 1.16 22.96 -8.61
CA ILE A 93 0.91 21.58 -9.01
C ILE A 93 -0.06 21.52 -10.17
N VAL A 94 -1.19 22.23 -10.09
CA VAL A 94 -2.23 22.26 -11.13
C VAL A 94 -1.75 22.97 -12.41
N THR A 95 -0.88 23.95 -12.30
CA THR A 95 -0.31 24.66 -13.47
C THR A 95 0.81 23.86 -14.15
N ASN A 96 1.42 22.91 -13.44
CA ASN A 96 2.46 22.06 -14.02
C ASN A 96 1.84 20.87 -14.77
N TRP A 97 1.63 21.03 -16.08
CA TRP A 97 1.00 20.02 -16.94
C TRP A 97 1.66 18.64 -16.88
N ARG A 98 3.00 18.60 -16.81
CA ARG A 98 3.75 17.34 -16.72
C ARG A 98 3.47 16.59 -15.41
N LEU A 99 3.41 17.34 -14.30
CA LEU A 99 3.08 16.78 -12.98
C LEU A 99 1.61 16.35 -12.93
N LEU A 100 0.71 17.11 -13.52
CA LEU A 100 -0.72 16.78 -13.60
C LEU A 100 -0.95 15.47 -14.35
N ILE A 101 -0.33 15.30 -15.53
CA ILE A 101 -0.41 14.05 -16.29
C ILE A 101 0.13 12.87 -15.45
N LEU A 102 1.26 13.04 -14.79
CA LEU A 102 1.83 11.98 -13.93
C LEU A 102 0.86 11.60 -12.80
N ILE A 103 0.24 12.58 -12.15
CA ILE A 103 -0.78 12.34 -11.12
C ILE A 103 -1.97 11.58 -11.69
N LEU A 104 -2.49 11.97 -12.86
CA LEU A 104 -3.61 11.30 -13.51
C LEU A 104 -3.29 9.85 -13.87
N ILE A 105 -2.10 9.58 -14.40
CA ILE A 105 -1.64 8.21 -14.72
C ILE A 105 -1.57 7.36 -13.44
N ILE A 106 -0.95 7.88 -12.38
CA ILE A 106 -0.84 7.18 -11.10
C ILE A 106 -2.23 6.96 -10.48
N THR A 107 -3.12 7.93 -10.58
CA THR A 107 -4.51 7.81 -10.10
C THR A 107 -5.26 6.71 -10.84
N GLY A 108 -5.15 6.67 -12.18
CA GLY A 108 -5.75 5.60 -12.99
C GLY A 108 -5.23 4.21 -12.61
N PHE A 109 -3.93 4.09 -12.40
CA PHE A 109 -3.31 2.86 -11.90
C PHE A 109 -3.91 2.42 -10.56
N TRP A 110 -3.99 3.33 -9.58
CA TRP A 110 -4.53 3.00 -8.26
C TRP A 110 -6.03 2.70 -8.31
N MET A 111 -6.80 3.34 -9.21
CA MET A 111 -8.21 2.99 -9.43
C MET A 111 -8.37 1.53 -9.84
N VAL A 112 -7.61 1.07 -10.83
CA VAL A 112 -7.66 -0.33 -11.29
C VAL A 112 -7.24 -1.28 -10.17
N GLN A 113 -6.18 -0.94 -9.45
CA GLN A 113 -5.67 -1.76 -8.35
C GLN A 113 -6.67 -1.89 -7.20
N HIS A 114 -7.32 -0.81 -6.81
CA HIS A 114 -8.37 -0.86 -5.77
C HIS A 114 -9.61 -1.60 -6.23
N GLN A 115 -10.00 -1.45 -7.49
CA GLN A 115 -11.12 -2.21 -8.06
C GLN A 115 -10.87 -3.71 -8.03
N LEU A 116 -9.64 -4.14 -8.29
CA LEU A 116 -9.26 -5.56 -8.18
C LEU A 116 -9.49 -6.08 -6.76
N TYR A 117 -9.06 -5.34 -5.73
CA TYR A 117 -9.29 -5.72 -4.33
C TYR A 117 -10.77 -5.77 -3.94
N ALA A 118 -11.60 -4.90 -4.49
CA ALA A 118 -13.04 -4.89 -4.22
C ALA A 118 -13.79 -6.04 -4.94
N THR A 119 -13.35 -6.41 -6.13
CA THR A 119 -14.04 -7.37 -7.00
C THR A 119 -13.58 -8.81 -6.76
N MET A 120 -12.29 -9.02 -6.47
CA MET A 120 -11.68 -10.34 -6.31
C MET A 120 -12.39 -11.23 -5.27
N PRO A 121 -12.73 -10.75 -4.06
CA PRO A 121 -13.44 -11.59 -3.09
C PRO A 121 -14.78 -12.10 -3.61
N LYS A 122 -15.54 -11.25 -4.30
CA LYS A 122 -16.84 -11.61 -4.89
C LYS A 122 -16.67 -12.59 -6.03
N TYR A 123 -15.66 -12.40 -6.86
CA TYR A 123 -15.34 -13.32 -7.95
C TYR A 123 -14.98 -14.71 -7.43
N VAL A 124 -14.11 -14.78 -6.43
CA VAL A 124 -13.68 -16.04 -5.81
C VAL A 124 -14.88 -16.81 -5.22
N ILE A 125 -15.77 -16.14 -4.50
CA ILE A 125 -16.97 -16.76 -3.94
C ILE A 125 -17.90 -17.27 -5.06
N ARG A 126 -18.06 -16.49 -6.12
CA ARG A 126 -18.91 -16.89 -7.26
C ARG A 126 -18.38 -18.10 -8.03
N MET A 127 -17.05 -18.21 -8.17
CA MET A 127 -16.44 -19.30 -8.95
C MET A 127 -16.18 -20.57 -8.14
N ALA A 128 -15.79 -20.42 -6.87
CA ALA A 128 -15.39 -21.53 -5.99
C ALA A 128 -16.42 -21.86 -4.89
N GLY A 129 -17.54 -21.11 -4.83
CA GLY A 129 -18.60 -21.32 -3.86
C GLY A 129 -18.37 -20.58 -2.52
N GLU A 130 -19.38 -20.64 -1.64
CA GLU A 130 -19.37 -19.92 -0.36
C GLU A 130 -18.34 -20.45 0.65
N THR A 131 -17.85 -21.67 0.45
CA THR A 131 -16.78 -22.27 1.27
C THR A 131 -15.38 -21.74 0.93
N ALA A 132 -15.26 -20.99 -0.17
CA ALA A 132 -14.02 -20.37 -0.58
C ALA A 132 -13.50 -19.39 0.47
N LYS A 133 -12.18 -19.29 0.57
CA LYS A 133 -11.47 -18.41 1.51
C LYS A 133 -10.83 -17.24 0.76
N PRO A 134 -11.59 -16.20 0.37
CA PRO A 134 -11.08 -15.10 -0.42
C PRO A 134 -9.97 -14.31 0.28
N GLY A 135 -9.96 -14.24 1.62
CA GLY A 135 -8.90 -13.63 2.40
C GLY A 135 -7.54 -14.31 2.18
N TRP A 136 -7.51 -15.62 2.11
CA TRP A 136 -6.27 -16.39 1.83
C TRP A 136 -5.75 -16.15 0.42
N ILE A 137 -6.65 -16.08 -0.56
CA ILE A 137 -6.26 -15.78 -1.95
C ILE A 137 -5.71 -14.35 -2.04
N ALA A 138 -6.36 -13.39 -1.37
CA ALA A 138 -5.88 -12.01 -1.30
C ALA A 138 -4.54 -11.87 -0.55
N ASN A 139 -4.16 -12.86 0.28
CA ASN A 139 -2.88 -12.87 0.99
C ASN A 139 -1.69 -13.28 0.11
N VAL A 140 -1.92 -13.90 -1.04
CA VAL A 140 -0.84 -14.24 -1.98
C VAL A 140 -0.05 -12.99 -2.39
N ASN A 141 -0.73 -11.88 -2.67
CA ASN A 141 -0.07 -10.64 -3.05
C ASN A 141 0.89 -10.11 -1.96
N PRO A 142 0.46 -9.80 -0.72
CA PRO A 142 1.39 -9.32 0.31
C PRO A 142 2.49 -10.35 0.62
N PHE A 143 2.22 -11.64 0.55
CA PHE A 143 3.24 -12.67 0.73
C PHE A 143 4.33 -12.57 -0.35
N VAL A 144 3.95 -12.52 -1.62
CA VAL A 144 4.90 -12.36 -2.74
C VAL A 144 5.69 -11.06 -2.61
N VAL A 145 5.05 -9.96 -2.20
CA VAL A 145 5.74 -8.68 -1.99
C VAL A 145 6.78 -8.82 -0.88
N VAL A 146 6.45 -9.42 0.27
CA VAL A 146 7.40 -9.61 1.38
C VAL A 146 8.61 -10.42 0.94
N CYS A 147 8.40 -11.50 0.18
CA CYS A 147 9.48 -12.35 -0.30
C CYS A 147 10.35 -11.69 -1.38
N CYS A 148 9.73 -10.93 -2.29
CA CYS A 148 10.38 -10.51 -3.52
C CYS A 148 10.81 -9.03 -3.52
N VAL A 149 10.24 -8.15 -2.66
CA VAL A 149 10.48 -6.71 -2.76
C VAL A 149 11.95 -6.32 -2.67
N SER A 150 12.71 -6.95 -1.78
CA SER A 150 14.13 -6.66 -1.62
C SER A 150 14.95 -7.08 -2.85
N PHE A 151 14.61 -8.20 -3.46
CA PHE A 151 15.24 -8.68 -4.69
C PHE A 151 14.90 -7.76 -5.88
N VAL A 152 13.62 -7.45 -6.06
CA VAL A 152 13.15 -6.55 -7.12
C VAL A 152 13.77 -5.16 -6.99
N THR A 153 13.84 -4.62 -5.76
CA THR A 153 14.46 -3.32 -5.51
C THR A 153 15.93 -3.31 -5.90
N ARG A 154 16.70 -4.35 -5.57
CA ARG A 154 18.10 -4.47 -5.97
C ARG A 154 18.25 -4.57 -7.50
N TRP A 155 17.40 -5.35 -8.14
CA TRP A 155 17.42 -5.53 -9.59
C TRP A 155 17.09 -4.23 -10.33
N MET A 156 16.13 -3.46 -9.79
CA MET A 156 15.71 -2.18 -10.35
C MET A 156 16.60 -0.99 -9.98
N ALA A 157 17.48 -1.13 -8.97
CA ALA A 157 18.31 -0.03 -8.46
C ALA A 157 19.21 0.63 -9.52
N LYS A 158 19.55 -0.10 -10.58
CA LYS A 158 20.36 0.41 -11.69
C LYS A 158 19.53 1.08 -12.80
N ARG A 159 18.22 1.10 -12.70
CA ARG A 159 17.30 1.63 -13.70
C ARG A 159 16.71 2.96 -13.26
N SER A 160 16.30 3.78 -14.22
CA SER A 160 15.60 5.03 -13.90
C SER A 160 14.26 4.75 -13.26
N ALA A 161 13.78 5.69 -12.44
CA ALA A 161 12.45 5.59 -11.80
C ALA A 161 11.32 5.42 -12.84
N ILE A 162 11.39 6.15 -13.95
CA ILE A 162 10.42 6.07 -15.05
C ILE A 162 10.43 4.69 -15.71
N THR A 163 11.62 4.13 -15.97
CA THR A 163 11.74 2.78 -16.55
C THR A 163 11.14 1.72 -15.62
N SER A 164 11.42 1.81 -14.32
CA SER A 164 10.87 0.89 -13.31
C SER A 164 9.35 0.99 -13.23
N MET A 165 8.82 2.20 -13.29
CA MET A 165 7.38 2.45 -13.29
C MET A 165 6.71 1.88 -14.55
N ASN A 166 7.28 2.10 -15.74
CA ASN A 166 6.77 1.58 -17.00
C ASN A 166 6.73 0.04 -17.01
N ILE A 167 7.77 -0.62 -16.50
CA ILE A 167 7.81 -2.09 -16.37
C ILE A 167 6.68 -2.57 -15.46
N GLY A 168 6.50 -1.93 -14.30
CA GLY A 168 5.42 -2.28 -13.37
C GLY A 168 4.03 -2.08 -13.98
N MET A 169 3.81 -0.98 -14.70
CA MET A 169 2.54 -0.69 -15.35
C MET A 169 2.24 -1.64 -16.52
N PHE A 170 3.26 -2.13 -17.22
CA PHE A 170 3.10 -3.12 -18.29
C PHE A 170 2.71 -4.51 -17.76
N LEU A 171 3.18 -4.88 -16.56
CA LEU A 171 2.85 -6.18 -15.97
C LEU A 171 1.37 -6.33 -15.60
N ILE A 172 0.66 -5.22 -15.33
CA ILE A 172 -0.76 -5.28 -14.94
C ILE A 172 -1.68 -5.79 -16.06
N PRO A 173 -1.67 -5.21 -17.27
CA PRO A 173 -2.49 -5.75 -18.35
C PRO A 173 -2.11 -7.18 -18.71
N VAL A 174 -0.83 -7.55 -18.62
CA VAL A 174 -0.41 -8.95 -18.84
C VAL A 174 -1.02 -9.87 -17.79
N SER A 175 -1.00 -9.49 -16.50
CA SER A 175 -1.63 -10.29 -15.44
C SER A 175 -3.15 -10.39 -15.62
N ALA A 176 -3.80 -9.31 -16.05
CA ALA A 176 -5.24 -9.30 -16.32
C ALA A 176 -5.62 -10.23 -17.49
N LEU A 177 -4.81 -10.25 -18.55
CA LEU A 177 -5.00 -11.18 -19.67
C LEU A 177 -4.84 -12.64 -19.24
N LEU A 178 -3.83 -12.94 -18.41
CA LEU A 178 -3.63 -14.29 -17.86
C LEU A 178 -4.78 -14.75 -16.95
N MET A 179 -5.47 -13.82 -16.29
CA MET A 179 -6.65 -14.15 -15.49
C MET A 179 -7.92 -14.35 -16.33
N ALA A 180 -7.94 -13.86 -17.56
CA ALA A 180 -9.09 -13.97 -18.46
C ALA A 180 -9.08 -15.28 -19.31
N CYS A 181 -7.94 -15.99 -19.32
CA CYS A 181 -7.78 -17.30 -19.98
C CYS A 181 -8.05 -18.44 -19.00
#